data_39d353f961c620920b15310087b68785
#
_entry.id   39d353f961c620920b15310087b68785
#
_cell.length_a   1.000
_cell.length_b   1.000
_cell.length_c   1.000
_cell.angle_alpha   90.00
_cell.angle_beta   90.00
_cell.angle_gamma   90.00
#
_symmetry.space_group_name_H-M   'P 1'
#
loop_
_entity.id
_entity.type
_entity.pdbx_description
1 polymer ?
#
loop_
_entity_poly.entity_id
_entity_poly.type
_entity_poly.pdbx_seq_one_letter_code
_entity_poly.pdbx_strand_id
1 'polypeptide(L)'
;MKKILILAFSLLSLGTYAQREVPQSRMEQIYEEAKTPYKYGLAVAPADNKHKIDCPTVFREGDKWYMTYVVYNGKSGLDGRGYETWIAESDNLLEWRTLGRVLSYRDGFWDCNQRGGFPALPDMEWGGSYALQTYKGKHWMTYLGGEGTGYESVNKPLYIGLAWTDRPLGSAHEWQAQDQPVMSIHDKDAQWWEKLTQYKSVVYWDKEKTLGAPFVMFYNAAGRHPETDLKAERVGIALSKDMKKWKRYPGNPVFAHEADGTITGDAHIQKMGDVYVMFYFSAFEPSRKYKAFNTFAASYDLVHWTDWKGADLIIPSKDYDELFAHKSYVVKYNGVVYHFYCAVNDAEQRGIAIATSKPMGRSQVHFPEREVKNRRMVMELDKGWKTWLTEATHLKGLFAQKAIEVNIPHNWDDYYGYRQLTHGNLHGTAIYEKTFTLDDSQFLISNSSFGKRYFLRFEGVGTYATITLNGKDFGRHPVGRTTLTLDVTDALKLGENKLVVKAEHPEMIADMPWVCGGCSSEWGFSEGSQPLGIFRPVVLEATDEIRIEPFGVHIWNDDKAGT
;
A
#
# COMPACT_ATOMS: atom_id res chain seq x y z
N MET A 1 -43.33 36.06 73.14
CA MET A 1 -43.76 35.57 71.83
C MET A 1 -42.56 35.50 70.91
N LYS A 2 -41.96 34.29 70.81
CA LYS A 2 -40.83 34.05 69.93
C LYS A 2 -41.34 33.57 68.58
N LYS A 3 -41.04 34.33 67.50
CA LYS A 3 -41.32 33.91 66.13
C LYS A 3 -40.17 32.95 65.68
N ILE A 4 -40.54 31.72 65.38
CA ILE A 4 -39.67 30.71 64.79
C ILE A 4 -39.69 30.91 63.27
N LEU A 5 -38.54 31.27 62.71
CA LEU A 5 -38.32 31.38 61.27
C LEU A 5 -37.92 29.98 60.73
N ILE A 6 -38.80 29.34 59.96
CA ILE A 6 -38.51 28.08 59.28
C ILE A 6 -37.80 28.42 57.97
N LEU A 7 -36.50 28.17 57.89
CA LEU A 7 -35.72 28.22 56.66
C LEU A 7 -35.90 26.92 55.89
N ALA A 8 -36.67 26.95 54.80
CA ALA A 8 -36.74 25.83 53.89
C ALA A 8 -35.49 25.80 53.02
N PHE A 9 -34.56 24.87 53.30
CA PHE A 9 -33.48 24.54 52.39
C PHE A 9 -34.04 23.70 51.24
N SER A 10 -34.21 24.33 50.06
CA SER A 10 -34.38 23.60 48.81
C SER A 10 -33.03 22.96 48.44
N LEU A 11 -32.88 21.68 48.70
CA LEU A 11 -31.83 20.87 48.12
C LEU A 11 -32.08 20.77 46.61
N LEU A 12 -31.41 21.64 45.85
CA LEU A 12 -31.16 21.38 44.45
C LEU A 12 -30.19 20.16 44.41
N SER A 13 -30.72 18.99 44.15
CA SER A 13 -29.93 17.86 43.74
C SER A 13 -29.33 18.20 42.38
N LEU A 14 -28.13 18.77 42.39
CA LEU A 14 -27.22 18.67 41.26
C LEU A 14 -26.89 17.19 41.10
N GLY A 15 -27.68 16.48 40.29
CA GLY A 15 -27.31 15.18 39.78
C GLY A 15 -26.02 15.36 39.01
N THR A 16 -24.92 15.05 39.65
CA THR A 16 -23.68 14.71 38.92
C THR A 16 -24.06 13.53 38.03
N TYR A 17 -24.22 13.78 36.73
CA TYR A 17 -24.21 12.72 35.73
C TYR A 17 -22.80 12.09 35.84
N ALA A 18 -22.70 11.05 36.64
CA ALA A 18 -21.53 10.19 36.63
C ALA A 18 -21.39 9.69 35.19
N GLN A 19 -20.23 9.88 34.62
CA GLN A 19 -19.82 9.37 33.32
C GLN A 19 -20.23 7.89 33.27
N ARG A 20 -21.25 7.56 32.48
CA ARG A 20 -21.85 6.21 32.49
C ARG A 20 -21.14 5.40 31.41
N GLU A 21 -20.16 4.60 31.82
CA GLU A 21 -19.56 3.62 30.92
C GLU A 21 -20.60 2.60 30.45
N VAL A 22 -20.47 2.15 29.20
CA VAL A 22 -21.29 1.07 28.66
C VAL A 22 -20.77 -0.25 29.25
N PRO A 23 -21.61 -1.03 29.96
CA PRO A 23 -21.18 -2.26 30.60
C PRO A 23 -20.58 -3.27 29.62
N GLN A 24 -19.57 -4.03 30.04
CA GLN A 24 -18.89 -5.04 29.23
C GLN A 24 -19.89 -6.02 28.57
N SER A 25 -20.89 -6.49 29.30
CA SER A 25 -21.94 -7.38 28.76
C SER A 25 -22.74 -6.74 27.60
N ARG A 26 -22.93 -5.43 27.63
CA ARG A 26 -23.57 -4.70 26.53
C ARG A 26 -22.62 -4.53 25.35
N MET A 27 -21.34 -4.28 25.61
CA MET A 27 -20.29 -4.23 24.57
C MET A 27 -20.17 -5.59 23.84
N GLU A 28 -20.22 -6.70 24.57
CA GLU A 28 -20.21 -8.05 23.98
C GLU A 28 -21.45 -8.30 23.10
N GLN A 29 -22.64 -7.88 23.53
CA GLN A 29 -23.85 -7.98 22.72
C GLN A 29 -23.72 -7.17 21.41
N ILE A 30 -23.17 -5.96 21.47
CA ILE A 30 -22.92 -5.11 20.29
C ILE A 30 -21.94 -5.84 19.34
N TYR A 31 -20.85 -6.39 19.87
CA TYR A 31 -19.88 -7.15 19.09
C TYR A 31 -20.52 -8.33 18.36
N GLU A 32 -21.27 -9.17 19.09
CA GLU A 32 -21.94 -10.35 18.52
C GLU A 32 -22.97 -9.96 17.43
N GLU A 33 -23.64 -8.83 17.59
CA GLU A 33 -24.60 -8.32 16.61
C GLU A 33 -23.93 -7.69 15.38
N ALA A 34 -22.77 -7.05 15.55
CA ALA A 34 -22.09 -6.29 14.50
C ALA A 34 -21.00 -7.07 13.76
N LYS A 35 -20.51 -8.20 14.31
CA LYS A 35 -19.41 -8.95 13.71
C LYS A 35 -19.72 -9.50 12.33
N THR A 36 -18.73 -9.43 11.43
CA THR A 36 -18.85 -9.86 10.04
C THR A 36 -17.68 -10.78 9.65
N PRO A 37 -17.73 -12.05 10.10
CA PRO A 37 -16.61 -12.98 9.94
C PRO A 37 -16.40 -13.47 8.49
N TYR A 38 -17.34 -13.21 7.58
CA TYR A 38 -17.28 -13.69 6.21
C TYR A 38 -16.85 -12.56 5.26
N LYS A 39 -15.59 -12.54 4.84
CA LYS A 39 -15.10 -11.61 3.83
C LYS A 39 -15.61 -12.00 2.45
N TYR A 40 -16.48 -11.17 1.88
CA TYR A 40 -17.06 -11.36 0.55
C TYR A 40 -16.04 -11.06 -0.56
N GLY A 41 -15.24 -10.01 -0.40
CA GLY A 41 -14.25 -9.54 -1.36
C GLY A 41 -14.44 -8.08 -1.75
N LEU A 42 -13.84 -7.66 -2.85
CA LEU A 42 -13.95 -6.29 -3.33
C LEU A 42 -15.37 -6.01 -3.88
N ALA A 43 -15.94 -4.87 -3.51
CA ALA A 43 -17.18 -4.34 -4.07
C ALA A 43 -16.90 -3.41 -5.25
N VAL A 44 -15.88 -2.55 -5.11
CA VAL A 44 -15.43 -1.62 -6.14
C VAL A 44 -13.90 -1.61 -6.14
N ALA A 45 -13.34 -1.77 -7.33
CA ALA A 45 -11.91 -1.63 -7.59
C ALA A 45 -11.67 -0.54 -8.65
N PRO A 46 -10.51 0.12 -8.65
CA PRO A 46 -10.15 1.05 -9.71
C PRO A 46 -10.01 0.33 -11.05
N ALA A 47 -10.27 1.05 -12.14
CA ALA A 47 -10.16 0.51 -13.48
C ALA A 47 -8.70 0.28 -13.94
N ASP A 48 -7.74 0.90 -13.27
CA ASP A 48 -6.32 0.83 -13.60
C ASP A 48 -5.44 0.91 -12.34
N ASN A 49 -4.12 0.72 -12.51
CA ASN A 49 -3.15 0.79 -11.42
C ASN A 49 -2.73 2.21 -11.02
N LYS A 50 -3.25 3.24 -11.69
CA LYS A 50 -2.93 4.65 -11.38
C LYS A 50 -3.90 5.25 -10.37
N HIS A 51 -5.15 4.80 -10.37
CA HIS A 51 -6.18 5.28 -9.47
C HIS A 51 -6.32 4.39 -8.23
N LYS A 52 -6.72 5.00 -7.15
CA LYS A 52 -7.05 4.36 -5.87
C LYS A 52 -8.43 4.79 -5.41
N ILE A 53 -9.13 3.91 -4.73
CA ILE A 53 -10.49 4.13 -4.23
C ILE A 53 -10.50 3.98 -2.72
N ASP A 54 -11.20 4.90 -2.02
CA ASP A 54 -11.19 4.96 -0.56
C ASP A 54 -12.52 5.50 0.01
N CYS A 55 -12.70 5.45 1.34
CA CYS A 55 -13.75 6.11 2.12
C CYS A 55 -15.19 5.81 1.67
N PRO A 56 -15.71 4.59 1.83
CA PRO A 56 -17.09 4.28 1.48
C PRO A 56 -18.08 4.99 2.40
N THR A 57 -19.22 5.44 1.84
CA THR A 57 -20.40 5.89 2.59
C THR A 57 -21.65 5.36 1.89
N VAL A 58 -22.39 4.49 2.56
CA VAL A 58 -23.52 3.75 1.97
C VAL A 58 -24.85 4.29 2.48
N PHE A 59 -25.81 4.51 1.58
CA PHE A 59 -27.13 5.00 1.89
C PHE A 59 -28.16 4.46 0.92
N ARG A 60 -29.46 4.73 1.19
CA ARG A 60 -30.56 4.22 0.37
C ARG A 60 -31.46 5.35 -0.13
N GLU A 61 -31.91 5.25 -1.38
CA GLU A 61 -32.99 6.07 -1.93
C GLU A 61 -33.97 5.17 -2.71
N GLY A 62 -35.22 5.15 -2.27
CA GLY A 62 -36.20 4.21 -2.82
C GLY A 62 -35.81 2.76 -2.59
N ASP A 63 -35.78 1.98 -3.65
CA ASP A 63 -35.41 0.55 -3.59
C ASP A 63 -33.91 0.29 -3.89
N LYS A 64 -33.17 1.34 -4.20
CA LYS A 64 -31.75 1.25 -4.55
C LYS A 64 -30.83 1.64 -3.41
N TRP A 65 -29.69 0.99 -3.35
CA TRP A 65 -28.56 1.37 -2.51
C TRP A 65 -27.57 2.19 -3.32
N TYR A 66 -26.99 3.17 -2.68
CA TYR A 66 -25.95 4.02 -3.23
C TYR A 66 -24.74 4.03 -2.31
N MET A 67 -23.58 4.21 -2.90
CA MET A 67 -22.33 4.36 -2.18
C MET A 67 -21.53 5.51 -2.79
N THR A 68 -21.23 6.53 -2.00
CA THR A 68 -20.17 7.46 -2.37
C THR A 68 -18.83 6.94 -1.90
N TYR A 69 -17.79 7.23 -2.66
CA TYR A 69 -16.41 6.92 -2.35
C TYR A 69 -15.49 7.94 -3.02
N VAL A 70 -14.26 8.03 -2.56
CA VAL A 70 -13.28 8.93 -3.15
C VAL A 70 -12.40 8.18 -4.15
N VAL A 71 -12.04 8.87 -5.22
CA VAL A 71 -11.07 8.39 -6.22
C VAL A 71 -9.95 9.41 -6.31
N TYR A 72 -8.71 8.95 -6.35
CA TYR A 72 -7.55 9.80 -6.49
C TYR A 72 -6.45 9.13 -7.30
N ASN A 73 -5.53 9.93 -7.87
CA ASN A 73 -4.36 9.41 -8.55
C ASN A 73 -3.38 8.85 -7.52
N GLY A 74 -3.02 7.58 -7.65
CA GLY A 74 -2.29 6.80 -6.65
C GLY A 74 -0.84 7.19 -6.38
N LYS A 75 -0.29 8.15 -7.09
CA LYS A 75 1.02 8.68 -6.73
C LYS A 75 0.86 9.69 -5.60
N SER A 76 1.39 9.37 -4.44
CA SER A 76 1.63 10.30 -3.33
C SER A 76 2.71 11.30 -3.74
N GLY A 77 2.55 12.00 -4.82
CA GLY A 77 3.57 12.88 -5.36
C GLY A 77 2.98 14.18 -5.87
N LEU A 78 3.86 15.07 -6.22
CA LEU A 78 3.56 16.43 -6.65
C LEU A 78 2.73 16.50 -7.95
N ASP A 79 2.56 15.40 -8.67
CA ASP A 79 2.02 15.39 -10.03
C ASP A 79 0.53 15.05 -10.12
N GLY A 80 -0.15 14.78 -9.02
CA GLY A 80 -1.55 14.38 -9.01
C GLY A 80 -2.42 15.28 -8.14
N ARG A 81 -3.59 15.64 -8.66
CA ARG A 81 -4.66 16.16 -7.82
C ARG A 81 -5.10 15.05 -6.85
N GLY A 82 -5.65 15.44 -5.71
CA GLY A 82 -6.12 14.50 -4.70
C GLY A 82 -7.52 13.94 -5.01
N TYR A 83 -8.41 14.08 -4.06
CA TYR A 83 -9.71 13.43 -4.09
C TYR A 83 -10.73 14.07 -5.01
N GLU A 84 -11.45 13.23 -5.74
CA GLU A 84 -12.78 13.48 -6.28
C GLU A 84 -13.78 12.52 -5.62
N THR A 85 -15.04 12.91 -5.50
CA THR A 85 -16.11 12.04 -4.99
C THR A 85 -16.89 11.42 -6.14
N TRP A 86 -17.02 10.10 -6.10
CA TRP A 86 -17.78 9.30 -7.05
C TRP A 86 -18.97 8.64 -6.37
N ILE A 87 -19.93 8.17 -7.17
CA ILE A 87 -21.10 7.45 -6.69
C ILE A 87 -21.29 6.14 -7.48
N ALA A 88 -21.69 5.10 -6.79
CA ALA A 88 -22.15 3.82 -7.35
C ALA A 88 -23.53 3.45 -6.83
N GLU A 89 -24.22 2.55 -7.53
CA GLU A 89 -25.50 1.97 -7.12
C GLU A 89 -25.44 0.45 -7.00
N SER A 90 -26.34 -0.12 -6.21
CA SER A 90 -26.52 -1.55 -6.01
C SER A 90 -27.98 -1.89 -5.72
N ASP A 91 -28.40 -3.09 -6.13
CA ASP A 91 -29.70 -3.67 -5.76
C ASP A 91 -29.61 -4.55 -4.49
N ASN A 92 -28.41 -5.01 -4.14
CA ASN A 92 -28.22 -6.10 -3.15
C ASN A 92 -27.10 -5.86 -2.13
N LEU A 93 -26.45 -4.68 -2.13
CA LEU A 93 -25.31 -4.33 -1.29
C LEU A 93 -24.00 -5.08 -1.59
N LEU A 94 -24.00 -6.03 -2.52
CA LEU A 94 -22.83 -6.85 -2.86
C LEU A 94 -22.24 -6.50 -4.22
N GLU A 95 -23.10 -6.29 -5.22
CA GLU A 95 -22.72 -5.97 -6.58
C GLU A 95 -22.97 -4.48 -6.86
N TRP A 96 -21.93 -3.76 -7.27
CA TRP A 96 -21.95 -2.32 -7.40
C TRP A 96 -21.62 -1.88 -8.82
N ARG A 97 -22.36 -0.91 -9.32
CA ARG A 97 -22.14 -0.26 -10.61
C ARG A 97 -21.82 1.22 -10.41
N THR A 98 -20.63 1.63 -10.79
CA THR A 98 -20.21 3.05 -10.77
C THR A 98 -21.07 3.87 -11.74
N LEU A 99 -21.62 4.98 -11.26
CA LEU A 99 -22.42 5.92 -12.04
C LEU A 99 -21.61 7.10 -12.54
N GLY A 100 -20.72 7.67 -11.73
CA GLY A 100 -19.90 8.81 -12.11
C GLY A 100 -19.47 9.68 -10.92
N ARG A 101 -19.01 10.90 -11.23
CA ARG A 101 -18.54 11.89 -10.26
C ARG A 101 -19.68 12.73 -9.73
N VAL A 102 -19.57 13.14 -8.45
CA VAL A 102 -20.52 14.05 -7.78
C VAL A 102 -19.83 15.26 -7.15
N LEU A 103 -18.51 15.21 -6.89
CA LEU A 103 -17.67 16.38 -6.61
C LEU A 103 -16.37 16.23 -7.41
N SER A 104 -16.20 17.12 -8.38
CA SER A 104 -15.00 17.18 -9.22
C SER A 104 -14.10 18.34 -8.81
N TYR A 105 -12.88 18.38 -9.31
CA TYR A 105 -11.95 19.49 -9.09
C TYR A 105 -12.54 20.83 -9.48
N ARG A 106 -12.19 21.89 -8.75
CA ARG A 106 -12.76 23.23 -8.92
C ARG A 106 -11.65 24.30 -8.92
N ASP A 107 -11.07 24.57 -10.08
CA ASP A 107 -9.97 25.53 -10.22
C ASP A 107 -10.35 26.93 -9.73
N GLY A 108 -9.41 27.59 -9.07
CA GLY A 108 -9.59 28.94 -8.54
C GLY A 108 -10.28 29.03 -7.18
N PHE A 109 -10.59 27.89 -6.56
CA PHE A 109 -11.18 27.83 -5.21
C PHE A 109 -10.23 27.16 -4.21
N TRP A 110 -10.50 27.34 -2.93
CA TRP A 110 -9.73 26.79 -1.81
C TRP A 110 -9.64 25.24 -1.81
N ASP A 111 -10.59 24.58 -2.46
CA ASP A 111 -10.76 23.13 -2.54
C ASP A 111 -10.39 22.55 -3.93
N CYS A 112 -9.56 23.27 -4.68
CA CYS A 112 -9.29 22.98 -6.09
C CYS A 112 -8.70 21.58 -6.36
N ASN A 113 -7.99 20.98 -5.40
CA ASN A 113 -7.31 19.70 -5.59
C ASN A 113 -7.83 18.56 -4.69
N GLN A 114 -8.67 18.85 -3.72
CA GLN A 114 -9.19 17.86 -2.77
C GLN A 114 -10.67 18.09 -2.55
N ARG A 115 -11.51 17.13 -2.92
CA ARG A 115 -12.97 17.18 -2.71
C ARG A 115 -13.53 15.80 -2.39
N GLY A 116 -13.16 15.28 -1.21
CA GLY A 116 -13.60 13.97 -0.69
C GLY A 116 -14.89 14.10 0.13
N GLY A 117 -16.03 13.71 -0.43
CA GLY A 117 -17.35 13.98 0.12
C GLY A 117 -17.99 12.82 0.88
N PHE A 118 -18.74 13.18 1.91
CA PHE A 118 -19.46 12.27 2.79
C PHE A 118 -20.91 12.76 2.95
N PRO A 119 -21.90 12.02 2.37
CA PRO A 119 -23.31 12.37 2.51
C PRO A 119 -23.73 12.51 3.97
N ALA A 120 -24.46 13.59 4.25
CA ALA A 120 -24.90 13.97 5.57
C ALA A 120 -26.36 13.56 5.84
N LEU A 121 -26.72 13.52 7.11
CA LEU A 121 -28.06 13.24 7.63
C LEU A 121 -28.59 11.84 7.28
N PRO A 122 -27.74 10.76 7.36
CA PRO A 122 -28.25 9.41 7.24
C PRO A 122 -29.21 9.10 8.40
N ASP A 123 -30.15 8.19 8.17
CA ASP A 123 -30.88 7.54 9.25
C ASP A 123 -29.90 6.73 10.11
N MET A 124 -29.81 7.04 11.40
CA MET A 124 -28.87 6.39 12.33
C MET A 124 -29.38 5.09 12.94
N GLU A 125 -30.66 4.76 12.77
CA GLU A 125 -31.21 3.58 13.43
C GLU A 125 -30.57 2.29 12.90
N TRP A 126 -30.10 1.45 13.78
CA TRP A 126 -29.54 0.14 13.45
C TRP A 126 -30.58 -0.77 12.79
N GLY A 127 -30.35 -1.14 11.52
CA GLY A 127 -31.34 -1.83 10.72
C GLY A 127 -32.52 -0.97 10.27
N GLY A 128 -32.37 0.34 10.33
CA GLY A 128 -33.34 1.32 9.84
C GLY A 128 -33.35 1.48 8.33
N SER A 129 -33.80 2.64 7.87
CA SER A 129 -33.96 2.90 6.44
C SER A 129 -32.64 3.17 5.71
N TYR A 130 -31.62 3.68 6.40
CA TYR A 130 -30.36 4.20 5.83
C TYR A 130 -30.57 5.30 4.79
N ALA A 131 -31.76 5.91 4.73
CA ALA A 131 -32.05 6.99 3.82
C ALA A 131 -31.37 8.29 4.27
N LEU A 132 -30.94 9.10 3.30
CA LEU A 132 -30.47 10.45 3.58
C LEU A 132 -31.69 11.38 3.77
N GLN A 133 -31.78 12.00 4.94
CA GLN A 133 -32.84 12.95 5.25
C GLN A 133 -32.57 14.28 4.53
N THR A 134 -33.62 14.91 4.03
CA THR A 134 -33.52 16.25 3.45
C THR A 134 -33.72 17.33 4.51
N TYR A 135 -32.92 18.39 4.45
CA TYR A 135 -33.10 19.60 5.22
C TYR A 135 -33.26 20.79 4.29
N LYS A 136 -34.36 21.54 4.44
CA LYS A 136 -34.74 22.64 3.55
C LYS A 136 -34.83 22.23 2.07
N GLY A 137 -35.38 21.04 1.80
CA GLY A 137 -35.58 20.51 0.46
C GLY A 137 -34.28 20.10 -0.25
N LYS A 138 -33.19 19.88 0.46
CA LYS A 138 -31.87 19.51 -0.09
C LYS A 138 -31.30 18.32 0.62
N HIS A 139 -30.57 17.49 -0.13
CA HIS A 139 -29.57 16.57 0.41
C HIS A 139 -28.27 17.34 0.63
N TRP A 140 -27.58 17.01 1.71
CA TRP A 140 -26.36 17.68 2.15
C TRP A 140 -25.18 16.71 2.18
N MET A 141 -24.00 17.27 2.02
CA MET A 141 -22.74 16.54 2.07
C MET A 141 -21.68 17.42 2.71
N THR A 142 -20.94 16.91 3.66
CA THR A 142 -19.67 17.51 4.05
C THR A 142 -18.55 16.89 3.24
N TYR A 143 -17.47 17.62 3.02
CA TYR A 143 -16.31 17.08 2.31
C TYR A 143 -15.01 17.63 2.89
N LEU A 144 -13.98 16.81 2.87
CA LEU A 144 -12.62 17.31 3.06
C LEU A 144 -12.18 18.00 1.77
N GLY A 145 -11.62 19.19 1.90
CA GLY A 145 -11.20 20.02 0.77
C GLY A 145 -9.86 20.68 1.02
N GLY A 146 -9.17 21.03 -0.05
CA GLY A 146 -7.89 21.73 0.05
C GLY A 146 -7.20 21.98 -1.29
N GLU A 147 -6.20 22.83 -1.26
CA GLU A 147 -5.35 23.17 -2.41
C GLU A 147 -4.17 22.20 -2.60
N GLY A 148 -3.84 21.40 -1.58
CA GLY A 148 -2.70 20.49 -1.66
C GLY A 148 -2.96 19.34 -2.62
N THR A 149 -1.88 18.80 -3.19
CA THR A 149 -1.92 17.69 -4.14
C THR A 149 -1.65 16.34 -3.49
N GLY A 150 -1.92 15.25 -4.18
CA GLY A 150 -1.65 13.89 -3.73
C GLY A 150 -2.65 13.35 -2.70
N TYR A 151 -2.35 12.18 -2.19
CA TYR A 151 -3.14 11.52 -1.16
C TYR A 151 -3.17 12.34 0.13
N GLU A 152 -4.37 12.66 0.63
CA GLU A 152 -4.60 13.43 1.86
C GLU A 152 -3.82 14.76 1.92
N SER A 153 -3.55 15.38 0.75
CA SER A 153 -2.89 16.70 0.69
C SER A 153 -1.51 16.72 1.37
N VAL A 154 -0.49 16.21 0.70
CA VAL A 154 0.87 16.03 1.25
C VAL A 154 1.50 17.32 1.78
N ASN A 155 1.16 18.47 1.21
CA ASN A 155 1.89 19.72 1.41
C ASN A 155 1.07 20.88 2.00
N LYS A 156 -0.24 20.71 2.19
CA LYS A 156 -1.14 21.73 2.76
C LYS A 156 -2.23 21.08 3.61
N PRO A 157 -2.75 21.77 4.65
CA PRO A 157 -3.84 21.24 5.45
C PRO A 157 -5.12 21.09 4.65
N LEU A 158 -5.97 20.17 5.09
CA LEU A 158 -7.34 20.01 4.64
C LEU A 158 -8.29 20.72 5.59
N TYR A 159 -9.42 21.16 5.04
CA TYR A 159 -10.52 21.82 5.75
C TYR A 159 -11.84 21.12 5.45
N ILE A 160 -12.90 21.44 6.19
CA ILE A 160 -14.22 20.86 5.96
C ILE A 160 -15.07 21.82 5.13
N GLY A 161 -15.52 21.35 3.97
CA GLY A 161 -16.45 22.02 3.08
C GLY A 161 -17.89 21.52 3.22
N LEU A 162 -18.83 22.21 2.55
CA LEU A 162 -20.24 21.88 2.53
C LEU A 162 -20.77 21.93 1.10
N ALA A 163 -21.43 20.84 0.69
CA ALA A 163 -22.08 20.71 -0.61
C ALA A 163 -23.56 20.29 -0.44
N TRP A 164 -24.35 20.46 -1.49
CA TRP A 164 -25.78 20.08 -1.48
C TRP A 164 -26.29 19.82 -2.90
N THR A 165 -27.37 19.07 -2.97
CA THR A 165 -28.17 18.90 -4.19
C THR A 165 -29.66 18.86 -3.86
N ASP A 166 -30.50 19.28 -4.80
CA ASP A 166 -31.94 19.11 -4.81
C ASP A 166 -32.42 18.11 -5.87
N ARG A 167 -31.46 17.44 -6.54
CA ARG A 167 -31.70 16.40 -7.56
C ARG A 167 -31.70 15.01 -6.94
N PRO A 168 -32.29 14.02 -7.63
CA PRO A 168 -32.22 12.63 -7.23
C PRO A 168 -30.78 12.15 -7.05
N LEU A 169 -30.52 11.38 -5.99
CA LEU A 169 -29.19 10.90 -5.62
C LEU A 169 -28.62 9.89 -6.63
N GLY A 170 -29.49 9.12 -7.26
CA GLY A 170 -29.12 8.11 -8.27
C GLY A 170 -28.63 8.66 -9.61
N SER A 171 -28.61 9.98 -9.81
CA SER A 171 -28.00 10.60 -10.97
C SER A 171 -26.61 11.15 -10.62
N ALA A 172 -25.55 10.64 -11.28
CA ALA A 172 -24.24 11.23 -11.15
C ALA A 172 -24.23 12.65 -11.74
N HIS A 173 -24.21 13.65 -10.90
CA HIS A 173 -24.14 15.07 -11.29
C HIS A 173 -23.32 15.84 -10.24
N GLU A 174 -22.71 16.94 -10.66
CA GLU A 174 -21.96 17.80 -9.75
C GLU A 174 -22.88 18.44 -8.73
N TRP A 175 -22.56 18.26 -7.43
CA TRP A 175 -23.26 18.93 -6.33
C TRP A 175 -22.79 20.38 -6.21
N GLN A 176 -23.70 21.27 -5.86
CA GLN A 176 -23.35 22.64 -5.53
C GLN A 176 -22.52 22.67 -4.24
N ALA A 177 -21.50 23.49 -4.19
CA ALA A 177 -20.63 23.61 -3.02
C ALA A 177 -20.47 25.07 -2.60
N GLN A 178 -20.25 25.26 -1.29
CA GLN A 178 -19.98 26.57 -0.71
C GLN A 178 -18.57 27.05 -1.10
N ASP A 179 -18.40 28.37 -1.34
CA ASP A 179 -17.12 28.94 -1.81
C ASP A 179 -16.04 29.07 -0.73
N GLN A 180 -16.40 28.88 0.52
CA GLN A 180 -15.47 28.89 1.65
C GLN A 180 -15.68 27.64 2.50
N PRO A 181 -14.67 27.16 3.21
CA PRO A 181 -14.82 26.05 4.15
C PRO A 181 -15.81 26.45 5.27
N VAL A 182 -16.55 25.48 5.78
CA VAL A 182 -17.42 25.69 6.96
C VAL A 182 -16.66 25.52 8.27
N MET A 183 -15.53 24.84 8.23
CA MET A 183 -14.56 24.73 9.34
C MET A 183 -13.14 24.68 8.81
N SER A 184 -12.23 25.35 9.53
CA SER A 184 -10.81 25.44 9.21
C SER A 184 -9.95 25.37 10.46
N ILE A 185 -8.73 24.88 10.36
CA ILE A 185 -7.73 24.90 11.43
C ILE A 185 -7.36 26.33 11.86
N HIS A 186 -7.69 27.35 11.05
CA HIS A 186 -7.43 28.76 11.30
C HIS A 186 -8.57 29.50 12.01
N ASP A 187 -9.71 28.82 12.23
CA ASP A 187 -10.84 29.42 12.95
C ASP A 187 -10.44 29.79 14.39
N LYS A 188 -11.09 30.81 14.94
CA LYS A 188 -10.79 31.31 16.29
C LYS A 188 -11.05 30.28 17.40
N ASP A 189 -12.01 29.37 17.17
CA ASP A 189 -12.38 28.30 18.09
C ASP A 189 -11.72 26.95 17.75
N ALA A 190 -10.77 26.92 16.79
CA ALA A 190 -10.01 25.72 16.45
C ALA A 190 -9.09 25.32 17.61
N GLN A 191 -9.19 24.06 18.03
CA GLN A 191 -8.51 23.53 19.20
C GLN A 191 -7.18 22.85 18.84
N TRP A 192 -6.34 22.59 19.82
CA TRP A 192 -4.98 22.06 19.64
C TRP A 192 -4.93 20.74 18.85
N TRP A 193 -5.91 19.84 19.05
CA TRP A 193 -5.97 18.50 18.47
C TRP A 193 -6.26 18.49 16.96
N GLU A 194 -6.68 19.61 16.37
CA GLU A 194 -7.02 19.74 14.94
C GLU A 194 -6.11 20.72 14.17
N LYS A 195 -5.05 21.23 14.79
CA LYS A 195 -4.23 22.33 14.23
C LYS A 195 -3.34 21.93 13.06
N LEU A 196 -3.19 20.66 12.75
CA LEU A 196 -2.41 20.22 11.60
C LEU A 196 -3.26 20.06 10.35
N THR A 197 -4.42 19.40 10.45
CA THR A 197 -5.31 19.14 9.32
C THR A 197 -6.63 18.55 9.82
N GLN A 198 -7.70 18.73 9.03
CA GLN A 198 -9.00 18.10 9.25
C GLN A 198 -9.24 17.05 8.18
N TYR A 199 -9.97 15.98 8.50
CA TYR A 199 -10.23 14.87 7.60
C TYR A 199 -11.73 14.61 7.42
N LYS A 200 -12.14 13.34 7.39
CA LYS A 200 -13.52 12.92 7.20
C LYS A 200 -14.44 13.49 8.26
N SER A 201 -15.61 13.90 7.81
CA SER A 201 -16.69 14.39 8.67
C SER A 201 -18.01 13.76 8.28
N VAL A 202 -18.84 13.43 9.25
CA VAL A 202 -20.20 12.92 9.04
C VAL A 202 -21.16 13.71 9.91
N VAL A 203 -22.27 14.17 9.35
CA VAL A 203 -23.26 14.95 10.06
C VAL A 203 -24.52 14.14 10.29
N TYR A 204 -25.01 14.15 11.51
CA TYR A 204 -26.24 13.51 11.94
C TYR A 204 -27.30 14.54 12.34
N TRP A 205 -28.57 14.21 12.11
CA TRP A 205 -29.68 15.00 12.58
C TRP A 205 -30.17 14.45 13.93
N ASP A 206 -29.69 15.06 15.00
CA ASP A 206 -30.17 14.82 16.36
C ASP A 206 -31.43 15.65 16.62
N LYS A 207 -32.60 15.06 16.37
CA LYS A 207 -33.88 15.69 16.56
C LYS A 207 -34.18 15.98 18.04
N GLU A 208 -33.62 15.22 18.94
CA GLU A 208 -33.74 15.36 20.39
C GLU A 208 -32.84 16.48 20.92
N LYS A 209 -31.86 16.90 20.13
CA LYS A 209 -30.88 17.94 20.48
C LYS A 209 -30.11 17.60 21.75
N THR A 210 -29.67 16.35 21.89
CA THR A 210 -28.94 15.83 23.04
C THR A 210 -27.75 16.73 23.45
N LEU A 211 -27.06 17.30 22.46
CA LEU A 211 -25.96 18.24 22.67
C LEU A 211 -26.36 19.73 22.50
N GLY A 212 -27.67 20.04 22.53
CA GLY A 212 -28.19 21.41 22.45
C GLY A 212 -28.33 22.00 21.04
N ALA A 213 -28.03 21.22 19.99
CA ALA A 213 -28.19 21.61 18.60
C ALA A 213 -28.72 20.45 17.75
N PRO A 214 -29.49 20.73 16.66
CA PRO A 214 -30.08 19.66 15.85
C PRO A 214 -29.09 18.95 14.93
N PHE A 215 -27.97 19.57 14.58
CA PHE A 215 -26.96 18.96 13.71
C PHE A 215 -25.67 18.74 14.48
N VAL A 216 -25.23 17.48 14.49
CA VAL A 216 -24.01 17.02 15.16
C VAL A 216 -23.07 16.47 14.11
N MET A 217 -21.92 17.09 13.95
CA MET A 217 -20.84 16.62 13.07
C MET A 217 -19.82 15.89 13.91
N PHE A 218 -19.54 14.64 13.57
CA PHE A 218 -18.33 13.95 14.00
C PHE A 218 -17.26 14.13 12.92
N TYR A 219 -16.04 14.49 13.31
CA TYR A 219 -14.93 14.62 12.37
C TYR A 219 -13.63 14.20 13.01
N ASN A 220 -12.73 13.65 12.20
CA ASN A 220 -11.38 13.38 12.65
C ASN A 220 -10.41 14.44 12.15
N ALA A 221 -9.41 14.70 12.96
CA ALA A 221 -8.38 15.69 12.68
C ALA A 221 -7.07 15.34 13.37
N ALA A 222 -5.97 15.86 12.83
CA ALA A 222 -4.65 15.69 13.40
C ALA A 222 -4.17 16.95 14.14
N GLY A 223 -3.52 16.73 15.27
CA GLY A 223 -2.89 17.77 16.07
C GLY A 223 -1.83 17.19 16.98
N ARG A 224 -1.06 18.10 17.63
CA ARG A 224 -0.06 17.73 18.64
C ARG A 224 -0.59 18.04 20.03
N HIS A 225 -0.40 17.10 20.95
CA HIS A 225 -0.78 17.31 22.33
C HIS A 225 0.13 18.39 22.96
N PRO A 226 -0.42 19.43 23.62
CA PRO A 226 0.37 20.58 24.07
C PRO A 226 1.43 20.25 25.13
N GLU A 227 1.22 19.21 25.94
CA GLU A 227 2.15 18.82 27.01
C GLU A 227 3.13 17.71 26.59
N THR A 228 2.67 16.74 25.78
CA THR A 228 3.45 15.55 25.43
C THR A 228 4.06 15.61 24.03
N ASP A 229 3.64 16.58 23.21
CA ASP A 229 3.96 16.72 21.77
C ASP A 229 3.56 15.50 20.90
N LEU A 230 2.78 14.56 21.44
CA LEU A 230 2.28 13.41 20.70
C LEU A 230 1.42 13.86 19.52
N LYS A 231 1.80 13.43 18.32
CA LYS A 231 1.01 13.61 17.12
C LYS A 231 0.05 12.42 16.97
N ALA A 232 -1.25 12.67 16.96
CA ALA A 232 -2.25 11.65 16.70
C ALA A 232 -3.45 12.23 15.97
N GLU A 233 -4.21 11.36 15.29
CA GLU A 233 -5.53 11.71 14.81
C GLU A 233 -6.58 11.32 15.85
N ARG A 234 -7.55 12.23 16.02
CA ARG A 234 -8.58 12.15 17.06
C ARG A 234 -9.94 12.46 16.47
N VAL A 235 -10.98 12.00 17.14
CA VAL A 235 -12.39 12.31 16.80
C VAL A 235 -12.92 13.40 17.69
N GLY A 236 -13.56 14.39 17.10
CA GLY A 236 -14.24 15.46 17.80
C GLY A 236 -15.62 15.77 17.23
N ILE A 237 -16.30 16.71 17.87
CA ILE A 237 -17.67 17.10 17.56
C ILE A 237 -17.73 18.60 17.24
N ALA A 238 -18.55 18.94 16.24
CA ALA A 238 -19.02 20.29 16.01
C ALA A 238 -20.55 20.31 15.91
N LEU A 239 -21.16 21.41 16.35
CA LEU A 239 -22.61 21.59 16.48
C LEU A 239 -23.11 22.70 15.57
N SER A 240 -24.28 22.50 14.95
CA SER A 240 -24.90 23.51 14.10
C SER A 240 -26.42 23.57 14.28
N LYS A 241 -26.98 24.76 14.06
CA LYS A 241 -28.44 24.98 14.02
C LYS A 241 -29.00 25.04 12.60
N ASP A 242 -28.11 25.17 11.58
CA ASP A 242 -28.53 25.50 10.21
C ASP A 242 -27.69 24.80 9.10
N MET A 243 -26.83 23.88 9.45
CA MET A 243 -25.85 23.18 8.59
C MET A 243 -24.70 24.05 8.06
N LYS A 244 -24.82 25.37 8.13
CA LYS A 244 -23.86 26.30 7.51
C LYS A 244 -22.85 26.89 8.49
N LYS A 245 -23.29 27.11 9.75
CA LYS A 245 -22.45 27.67 10.81
C LYS A 245 -22.23 26.63 11.89
N TRP A 246 -20.96 26.33 12.13
CA TRP A 246 -20.52 25.27 13.05
C TRP A 246 -19.78 25.87 14.24
N LYS A 247 -19.97 25.27 15.38
CA LYS A 247 -19.26 25.59 16.61
C LYS A 247 -18.69 24.30 17.18
N ARG A 248 -17.40 24.30 17.48
CA ARG A 248 -16.73 23.16 18.08
C ARG A 248 -17.25 22.86 19.48
N TYR A 249 -17.40 21.59 19.79
CA TYR A 249 -17.78 21.17 21.13
C TYR A 249 -16.63 21.49 22.10
N PRO A 250 -16.91 22.13 23.26
CA PRO A 250 -15.84 22.56 24.18
C PRO A 250 -15.02 21.42 24.78
N GLY A 251 -15.63 20.22 24.91
CA GLY A 251 -14.99 19.03 25.47
C GLY A 251 -14.23 18.15 24.46
N ASN A 252 -13.94 18.68 23.26
CA ASN A 252 -13.12 17.96 22.28
C ASN A 252 -11.64 17.79 22.70
N PRO A 253 -10.95 16.73 22.20
CA PRO A 253 -11.50 15.63 21.42
C PRO A 253 -12.34 14.69 22.28
N VAL A 254 -13.34 14.02 21.69
CA VAL A 254 -14.25 13.13 22.42
C VAL A 254 -13.78 11.67 22.40
N PHE A 255 -12.89 11.31 21.46
CA PHE A 255 -12.35 9.95 21.36
C PHE A 255 -11.02 9.89 20.63
N ALA A 256 -10.09 9.08 21.13
CA ALA A 256 -8.79 8.82 20.51
C ALA A 256 -8.10 7.59 21.11
N HIS A 257 -7.17 7.01 20.34
CA HIS A 257 -6.07 6.19 20.84
C HIS A 257 -4.83 7.07 20.95
N GLU A 258 -4.39 7.32 22.19
CA GLU A 258 -3.34 8.31 22.51
C GLU A 258 -1.95 7.67 22.49
N ALA A 259 -1.44 7.32 21.29
CA ALA A 259 -0.04 6.99 21.08
C ALA A 259 0.52 7.77 19.89
N ASP A 260 1.83 8.02 19.85
CA ASP A 260 2.42 8.83 18.78
C ASP A 260 2.29 8.16 17.42
N GLY A 261 1.79 8.92 16.45
CA GLY A 261 1.52 8.45 15.09
C GLY A 261 0.24 7.62 14.93
N THR A 262 -0.55 7.39 15.99
CA THR A 262 -1.82 6.67 15.85
C THR A 262 -2.87 7.47 15.11
N ILE A 263 -3.72 6.74 14.38
CA ILE A 263 -4.89 7.27 13.69
C ILE A 263 -6.13 6.68 14.34
N THR A 264 -7.06 7.53 14.75
CA THR A 264 -8.42 7.17 15.16
C THR A 264 -9.38 8.00 14.35
N GLY A 265 -10.13 7.37 13.43
CA GLY A 265 -10.88 8.15 12.46
C GLY A 265 -12.07 7.46 11.82
N ASP A 266 -12.69 8.19 10.93
CA ASP A 266 -13.83 7.79 10.10
C ASP A 266 -15.04 7.31 10.91
N ALA A 267 -15.35 8.01 11.99
CA ALA A 267 -16.47 7.69 12.88
C ALA A 267 -17.80 7.56 12.12
N HIS A 268 -18.39 6.38 12.14
CA HIS A 268 -19.72 6.09 11.62
C HIS A 268 -20.64 5.71 12.78
N ILE A 269 -21.61 6.58 13.10
CA ILE A 269 -22.47 6.45 14.27
C ILE A 269 -23.78 5.76 13.90
N GLN A 270 -24.16 4.73 14.68
CA GLN A 270 -25.48 4.11 14.61
C GLN A 270 -26.10 3.99 16.00
N LYS A 271 -27.41 4.02 16.06
CA LYS A 271 -28.19 3.88 17.32
C LYS A 271 -28.70 2.45 17.44
N MET A 272 -28.19 1.72 18.40
CA MET A 272 -28.60 0.34 18.72
C MET A 272 -29.46 0.34 19.99
N GLY A 273 -30.76 0.62 19.85
CA GLY A 273 -31.68 0.77 20.98
C GLY A 273 -31.33 1.97 21.85
N ASP A 274 -30.82 1.75 23.05
CA ASP A 274 -30.50 2.79 24.03
C ASP A 274 -29.06 3.34 23.94
N VAL A 275 -28.21 2.76 23.07
CA VAL A 275 -26.81 3.16 22.93
C VAL A 275 -26.49 3.63 21.53
N TYR A 276 -25.57 4.59 21.42
CA TYR A 276 -24.90 4.96 20.18
C TYR A 276 -23.64 4.12 20.01
N VAL A 277 -23.45 3.56 18.85
CA VAL A 277 -22.25 2.78 18.47
C VAL A 277 -21.50 3.54 17.40
N MET A 278 -20.25 3.87 17.67
CA MET A 278 -19.31 4.43 16.73
C MET A 278 -18.47 3.32 16.14
N PHE A 279 -18.73 2.97 14.89
CA PHE A 279 -17.80 2.17 14.09
C PHE A 279 -16.69 3.07 13.58
N TYR A 280 -15.45 2.70 13.85
CA TYR A 280 -14.28 3.51 13.49
C TYR A 280 -13.11 2.61 13.09
N PHE A 281 -12.09 3.19 12.49
CA PHE A 281 -10.84 2.51 12.29
C PHE A 281 -9.73 3.11 13.17
N SER A 282 -8.76 2.27 13.49
CA SER A 282 -7.49 2.75 14.01
C SER A 282 -6.33 2.22 13.17
N ALA A 283 -5.25 2.98 13.11
CA ALA A 283 -4.04 2.58 12.42
C ALA A 283 -2.80 2.94 13.24
N PHE A 284 -1.73 2.16 13.03
CA PHE A 284 -0.45 2.30 13.72
C PHE A 284 -0.54 2.22 15.24
N GLU A 285 -1.53 1.49 15.73
CA GLU A 285 -1.73 1.24 17.15
C GLU A 285 -0.66 0.26 17.68
N PRO A 286 0.20 0.67 18.65
CA PRO A 286 1.33 -0.17 19.10
C PRO A 286 0.93 -1.53 19.70
N SER A 287 -0.30 -1.65 20.21
CA SER A 287 -0.82 -2.90 20.78
C SER A 287 -1.24 -3.93 19.73
N ARG A 288 -1.23 -3.60 18.44
CA ARG A 288 -1.66 -4.47 17.34
C ARG A 288 -0.50 -4.91 16.47
N LYS A 289 -0.59 -6.15 15.96
CA LYS A 289 0.40 -6.72 15.00
C LYS A 289 0.17 -6.27 13.56
N TYR A 290 -1.03 -5.81 13.22
CA TYR A 290 -1.42 -5.32 11.90
C TYR A 290 -1.50 -3.80 11.89
N LYS A 291 -1.29 -3.19 10.71
CA LYS A 291 -1.14 -1.74 10.59
C LYS A 291 -2.45 -0.98 10.76
N ALA A 292 -3.60 -1.55 10.39
CA ALA A 292 -4.89 -0.91 10.52
C ALA A 292 -6.02 -1.94 10.70
N PHE A 293 -7.08 -1.53 11.38
CA PHE A 293 -8.22 -2.38 11.70
C PHE A 293 -9.49 -1.55 11.90
N ASN A 294 -10.65 -2.20 11.80
CA ASN A 294 -11.93 -1.60 12.14
C ASN A 294 -12.48 -2.23 13.43
N THR A 295 -13.01 -1.38 14.30
CA THR A 295 -13.55 -1.75 15.59
C THR A 295 -14.72 -0.81 15.98
N PHE A 296 -15.12 -0.76 17.25
CA PHE A 296 -16.18 0.13 17.68
C PHE A 296 -15.98 0.64 19.10
N ALA A 297 -16.63 1.75 19.40
CA ALA A 297 -16.88 2.25 20.75
C ALA A 297 -18.38 2.51 20.92
N ALA A 298 -18.86 2.52 22.17
CA ALA A 298 -20.26 2.77 22.46
C ALA A 298 -20.45 3.88 23.50
N SER A 299 -21.58 4.61 23.40
CA SER A 299 -21.90 5.76 24.25
C SER A 299 -23.40 5.88 24.49
N TYR A 300 -23.77 6.42 25.64
CA TYR A 300 -25.16 6.79 25.94
C TYR A 300 -25.48 8.26 25.61
N ASP A 301 -24.47 9.11 25.35
CA ASP A 301 -24.64 10.56 25.26
C ASP A 301 -23.86 11.22 24.10
N LEU A 302 -23.25 10.44 23.19
CA LEU A 302 -22.45 10.90 22.04
C LEU A 302 -21.09 11.54 22.40
N VAL A 303 -20.78 11.70 23.68
CA VAL A 303 -19.58 12.39 24.15
C VAL A 303 -18.62 11.45 24.90
N HIS A 304 -19.18 10.64 25.80
CA HIS A 304 -18.40 9.70 26.60
C HIS A 304 -18.46 8.31 25.98
N TRP A 305 -17.33 7.90 25.40
CA TRP A 305 -17.23 6.64 24.63
C TRP A 305 -16.49 5.56 25.40
N THR A 306 -17.10 4.40 25.52
CA THR A 306 -16.47 3.18 26.02
C THR A 306 -15.92 2.43 24.83
N ASP A 307 -14.60 2.26 24.79
CA ASP A 307 -13.90 1.56 23.71
C ASP A 307 -13.98 0.04 23.86
N TRP A 308 -14.20 -0.68 22.76
CA TRP A 308 -14.19 -2.14 22.72
C TRP A 308 -12.76 -2.67 22.86
N LYS A 309 -12.55 -3.56 23.82
CA LYS A 309 -11.24 -4.17 24.13
C LYS A 309 -11.10 -5.62 23.67
N GLY A 310 -12.12 -6.18 23.04
CA GLY A 310 -12.09 -7.55 22.51
C GLY A 310 -11.50 -7.64 21.09
N ALA A 311 -11.91 -8.66 20.35
CA ALA A 311 -11.47 -8.86 18.96
C ALA A 311 -11.96 -7.75 18.04
N ASP A 312 -11.10 -7.26 17.17
CA ASP A 312 -11.46 -6.24 16.18
C ASP A 312 -12.46 -6.81 15.16
N LEU A 313 -13.34 -5.95 14.62
CA LEU A 313 -14.39 -6.37 13.69
C LEU A 313 -13.83 -6.77 12.33
N ILE A 314 -12.86 -6.00 11.80
CA ILE A 314 -12.19 -6.28 10.54
C ILE A 314 -10.68 -6.08 10.72
N ILE A 315 -9.91 -7.06 10.30
CA ILE A 315 -8.44 -7.03 10.26
C ILE A 315 -7.94 -7.46 8.89
N PRO A 316 -6.72 -7.12 8.49
CA PRO A 316 -6.06 -7.67 7.31
C PRO A 316 -6.00 -9.20 7.36
N SER A 317 -6.43 -9.91 6.31
CA SER A 317 -6.41 -11.38 6.30
C SER A 317 -6.55 -12.02 4.91
N LYS A 318 -6.63 -11.20 3.85
CA LYS A 318 -6.76 -11.64 2.47
C LYS A 318 -5.74 -10.91 1.61
N ASP A 319 -5.43 -11.48 0.44
CA ASP A 319 -4.51 -10.93 -0.55
C ASP A 319 -4.88 -9.51 -1.03
N TYR A 320 -6.16 -9.16 -0.99
CA TYR A 320 -6.62 -7.82 -1.37
C TYR A 320 -6.60 -6.80 -0.22
N ASP A 321 -6.42 -7.22 1.04
CA ASP A 321 -6.42 -6.32 2.21
C ASP A 321 -5.24 -6.53 3.19
N GLU A 322 -4.20 -7.22 2.77
CA GLU A 322 -3.10 -7.65 3.65
C GLU A 322 -2.30 -6.50 4.26
N LEU A 323 -2.26 -5.33 3.62
CA LEU A 323 -1.55 -4.17 4.15
C LEU A 323 -2.43 -3.32 5.08
N PHE A 324 -3.67 -3.02 4.66
CA PHE A 324 -4.65 -2.26 5.45
C PHE A 324 -6.07 -2.78 5.23
N ALA A 325 -6.83 -2.87 6.32
CA ALA A 325 -8.28 -3.03 6.33
C ALA A 325 -8.87 -1.94 7.26
N HIS A 326 -9.33 -0.81 6.70
CA HIS A 326 -9.66 0.40 7.47
C HIS A 326 -10.83 1.18 6.88
N LYS A 327 -11.21 2.31 7.51
CA LYS A 327 -12.27 3.24 7.05
C LYS A 327 -13.63 2.57 6.93
N SER A 328 -14.21 2.31 8.10
CA SER A 328 -15.43 1.53 8.31
C SER A 328 -16.71 2.23 7.85
N TYR A 329 -17.63 1.47 7.26
CA TYR A 329 -19.05 1.83 7.13
C TYR A 329 -19.91 0.58 7.24
N VAL A 330 -20.87 0.56 8.18
CA VAL A 330 -21.62 -0.65 8.52
C VAL A 330 -23.11 -0.46 8.26
N VAL A 331 -23.75 -1.45 7.63
CA VAL A 331 -25.18 -1.48 7.32
C VAL A 331 -25.77 -2.80 7.76
N LYS A 332 -26.93 -2.79 8.45
CA LYS A 332 -27.71 -3.99 8.71
C LYS A 332 -28.99 -3.97 7.88
N TYR A 333 -29.15 -4.97 7.01
CA TYR A 333 -30.30 -5.05 6.12
C TYR A 333 -30.75 -6.49 5.92
N ASN A 334 -32.06 -6.75 6.03
CA ASN A 334 -32.67 -8.07 5.90
C ASN A 334 -31.98 -9.18 6.74
N GLY A 335 -31.61 -8.82 7.98
CA GLY A 335 -30.98 -9.74 8.92
C GLY A 335 -29.53 -10.13 8.61
N VAL A 336 -28.87 -9.38 7.73
CA VAL A 336 -27.44 -9.48 7.42
C VAL A 336 -26.77 -8.15 7.73
N VAL A 337 -25.59 -8.21 8.35
CA VAL A 337 -24.72 -7.05 8.53
C VAL A 337 -23.70 -7.04 7.41
N TYR A 338 -23.54 -5.89 6.78
CA TYR A 338 -22.55 -5.60 5.72
C TYR A 338 -21.57 -4.57 6.26
N HIS A 339 -20.32 -4.92 6.31
CA HIS A 339 -19.24 -4.04 6.73
C HIS A 339 -18.40 -3.68 5.52
N PHE A 340 -18.59 -2.46 5.02
CA PHE A 340 -17.79 -1.87 3.94
C PHE A 340 -16.52 -1.29 4.54
N TYR A 341 -15.41 -1.49 3.88
CA TYR A 341 -14.12 -0.97 4.33
C TYR A 341 -13.15 -0.76 3.16
N CYS A 342 -12.19 0.12 3.34
CA CYS A 342 -11.10 0.26 2.39
C CYS A 342 -10.10 -0.88 2.59
N ALA A 343 -9.86 -1.63 1.53
CA ALA A 343 -8.91 -2.72 1.45
C ALA A 343 -7.68 -2.28 0.66
N VAL A 344 -6.49 -2.54 1.21
CA VAL A 344 -5.22 -2.22 0.57
C VAL A 344 -4.32 -3.44 0.61
N ASN A 345 -3.85 -3.86 -0.56
CA ASN A 345 -2.93 -4.99 -0.68
C ASN A 345 -1.45 -4.58 -0.61
N ASP A 346 -0.55 -5.54 -0.68
CA ASP A 346 0.92 -5.34 -0.62
C ASP A 346 1.47 -4.47 -1.76
N ALA A 347 0.79 -4.44 -2.91
CA ALA A 347 1.11 -3.57 -4.04
C ALA A 347 0.52 -2.15 -3.92
N GLU A 348 -0.06 -1.81 -2.75
CA GLU A 348 -0.74 -0.54 -2.48
C GLU A 348 -1.93 -0.24 -3.40
N GLN A 349 -2.49 -1.24 -4.08
CA GLN A 349 -3.77 -1.08 -4.76
C GLN A 349 -4.86 -0.92 -3.70
N ARG A 350 -5.81 -0.01 -3.95
CA ARG A 350 -6.89 0.30 -3.01
C ARG A 350 -8.25 0.19 -3.66
N GLY A 351 -9.19 -0.42 -2.94
CA GLY A 351 -10.57 -0.55 -3.33
C GLY A 351 -11.48 -0.70 -2.11
N ILE A 352 -12.78 -0.74 -2.35
CA ILE A 352 -13.75 -0.99 -1.31
C ILE A 352 -14.06 -2.49 -1.25
N ALA A 353 -13.91 -3.08 -0.07
CA ALA A 353 -14.27 -4.46 0.21
C ALA A 353 -15.47 -4.56 1.15
N ILE A 354 -16.09 -5.74 1.17
CA ILE A 354 -17.23 -6.07 2.02
C ILE A 354 -16.93 -7.32 2.85
N ALA A 355 -17.29 -7.26 4.12
CA ALA A 355 -17.45 -8.43 4.96
C ALA A 355 -18.90 -8.52 5.45
N THR A 356 -19.41 -9.73 5.69
CA THR A 356 -20.80 -9.97 6.02
C THR A 356 -20.96 -10.84 7.26
N SER A 357 -22.10 -10.69 7.97
CA SER A 357 -22.42 -11.54 9.14
C SER A 357 -22.88 -12.94 8.78
N LYS A 358 -23.24 -13.19 7.52
CA LYS A 358 -23.63 -14.50 6.98
C LYS A 358 -22.86 -14.82 5.71
N PRO A 359 -22.67 -16.09 5.34
CA PRO A 359 -22.04 -16.44 4.08
C PRO A 359 -22.86 -15.93 2.88
N MET A 360 -22.29 -15.05 2.08
CA MET A 360 -22.95 -14.43 0.89
C MET A 360 -22.24 -14.77 -0.41
N GLY A 361 -21.36 -15.78 -0.43
CA GLY A 361 -20.55 -16.12 -1.59
C GLY A 361 -19.23 -15.33 -1.63
N ARG A 362 -18.75 -15.06 -2.84
CA ARG A 362 -17.50 -14.33 -3.09
C ARG A 362 -17.67 -13.34 -4.24
N SER A 363 -17.04 -12.21 -4.12
CA SER A 363 -16.98 -11.21 -5.19
C SER A 363 -16.21 -11.74 -6.41
N GLN A 364 -16.64 -11.27 -7.59
CA GLN A 364 -15.90 -11.43 -8.86
C GLN A 364 -15.09 -10.17 -9.20
N VAL A 365 -15.13 -9.14 -8.36
CA VAL A 365 -14.33 -7.92 -8.55
C VAL A 365 -12.92 -8.17 -8.07
N HIS A 366 -11.93 -7.83 -8.90
CA HIS A 366 -10.52 -7.96 -8.60
C HIS A 366 -9.82 -6.62 -8.84
N PHE A 367 -8.69 -6.42 -8.19
CA PHE A 367 -7.80 -5.34 -8.60
C PHE A 367 -7.32 -5.55 -10.03
N PRO A 368 -6.99 -4.46 -10.76
CA PRO A 368 -6.32 -4.58 -12.05
C PRO A 368 -5.09 -5.47 -11.94
N GLU A 369 -4.80 -6.22 -13.01
CA GLU A 369 -3.56 -6.99 -13.05
C GLU A 369 -2.39 -6.07 -12.73
N ARG A 370 -1.53 -6.54 -11.85
CA ARG A 370 -0.31 -5.81 -11.50
C ARG A 370 0.51 -5.69 -12.76
N GLU A 371 0.94 -4.49 -13.12
CA GLU A 371 2.06 -4.37 -14.04
C GLU A 371 3.19 -5.18 -13.41
N VAL A 372 3.52 -6.30 -14.00
CA VAL A 372 4.71 -7.05 -13.64
C VAL A 372 5.88 -6.16 -14.04
N LYS A 373 6.26 -5.24 -13.17
CA LYS A 373 7.57 -4.62 -13.28
C LYS A 373 8.53 -5.79 -13.18
N ASN A 374 9.25 -6.02 -14.27
CA ASN A 374 10.24 -7.07 -14.36
C ASN A 374 11.20 -6.87 -13.19
N ARG A 375 10.98 -7.62 -12.08
CA ARG A 375 11.78 -7.48 -10.85
C ARG A 375 13.20 -8.00 -11.03
N ARG A 376 13.42 -8.74 -12.13
CA ARG A 376 14.74 -9.16 -12.59
C ARG A 376 15.14 -8.29 -13.77
N MET A 377 16.24 -7.56 -13.62
CA MET A 377 16.86 -6.81 -14.71
C MET A 377 18.13 -7.55 -15.14
N VAL A 378 18.38 -7.57 -16.44
CA VAL A 378 19.53 -8.22 -17.04
C VAL A 378 20.26 -7.20 -17.90
N MET A 379 21.55 -7.00 -17.63
CA MET A 379 22.46 -6.22 -18.45
C MET A 379 23.42 -7.17 -19.14
N GLU A 380 23.39 -7.19 -20.47
CA GLU A 380 24.37 -7.92 -21.27
C GLU A 380 25.73 -7.21 -21.22
N LEU A 381 26.77 -7.97 -20.89
CA LEU A 381 28.13 -7.46 -20.83
C LEU A 381 29.00 -7.94 -22.02
N ASP A 382 28.38 -8.30 -23.13
CA ASP A 382 29.04 -8.99 -24.24
C ASP A 382 29.91 -8.09 -25.12
N LYS A 383 29.79 -6.77 -25.08
CA LYS A 383 30.50 -5.84 -25.96
C LYS A 383 31.66 -5.13 -25.26
N GLY A 384 32.71 -4.79 -26.02
CA GLY A 384 33.79 -3.90 -25.60
C GLY A 384 34.70 -4.46 -24.51
N TRP A 385 35.15 -5.68 -24.67
CA TRP A 385 36.17 -6.28 -23.83
C TRP A 385 37.58 -6.03 -24.40
N LYS A 386 38.55 -5.86 -23.51
CA LYS A 386 39.98 -5.96 -23.85
C LYS A 386 40.51 -7.29 -23.41
N THR A 387 41.25 -7.97 -24.29
CA THR A 387 41.84 -9.29 -23.95
C THR A 387 43.25 -9.42 -24.47
N TRP A 388 44.08 -10.19 -23.77
CA TRP A 388 45.43 -10.55 -24.15
C TRP A 388 45.83 -11.91 -23.56
N LEU A 389 46.74 -12.61 -24.26
CA LEU A 389 47.35 -13.82 -23.73
C LEU A 389 48.50 -13.46 -22.78
N THR A 390 48.56 -14.09 -21.62
CA THR A 390 49.67 -13.98 -20.68
C THR A 390 50.58 -15.22 -20.73
N GLU A 391 50.00 -16.35 -21.12
CA GLU A 391 50.70 -17.64 -21.22
C GLU A 391 50.07 -18.49 -22.33
N ALA A 392 50.90 -19.18 -23.13
CA ALA A 392 50.44 -20.13 -24.12
C ALA A 392 51.54 -21.18 -24.35
N THR A 393 51.23 -22.43 -24.06
CA THR A 393 52.25 -23.52 -23.95
C THR A 393 53.01 -23.76 -25.24
N HIS A 394 52.36 -23.71 -26.40
CA HIS A 394 52.94 -23.99 -27.68
C HIS A 394 53.35 -22.76 -28.51
N LEU A 395 53.18 -21.55 -27.96
CA LEU A 395 53.39 -20.29 -28.67
C LEU A 395 54.51 -19.43 -28.06
N LYS A 396 55.49 -20.03 -27.38
CA LYS A 396 56.57 -19.28 -26.73
C LYS A 396 57.24 -18.30 -27.71
N GLY A 397 57.05 -17.03 -27.51
CA GLY A 397 57.62 -15.96 -28.32
C GLY A 397 56.88 -15.61 -29.62
N LEU A 398 55.78 -16.27 -29.96
CA LEU A 398 55.06 -16.06 -31.22
C LEU A 398 53.84 -15.15 -31.09
N PHE A 399 53.35 -14.91 -29.90
CA PHE A 399 52.18 -14.02 -29.69
C PHE A 399 52.59 -12.66 -29.17
N ALA A 400 51.93 -11.63 -29.69
CA ALA A 400 52.13 -10.29 -29.19
C ALA A 400 51.29 -10.09 -27.91
N GLN A 401 51.96 -9.67 -26.82
CA GLN A 401 51.29 -9.33 -25.55
C GLN A 401 50.44 -8.03 -25.63
N LYS A 402 49.97 -7.67 -26.82
CA LYS A 402 49.18 -6.49 -27.04
C LYS A 402 47.70 -6.81 -26.83
N ALA A 403 47.06 -6.04 -25.98
CA ALA A 403 45.62 -6.15 -25.78
C ALA A 403 44.85 -5.82 -27.08
N ILE A 404 43.86 -6.62 -27.40
CA ILE A 404 42.92 -6.42 -28.50
C ILE A 404 41.50 -6.16 -27.93
N GLU A 405 40.72 -5.43 -28.68
CA GLU A 405 39.29 -5.23 -28.35
C GLU A 405 38.46 -6.32 -29.01
N VAL A 406 37.57 -6.92 -28.26
CA VAL A 406 36.69 -7.99 -28.72
C VAL A 406 35.29 -7.88 -28.14
N ASN A 407 34.34 -8.53 -28.77
CA ASN A 407 33.04 -8.84 -28.18
C ASN A 407 33.05 -10.34 -27.80
N ILE A 408 32.32 -10.69 -26.76
CA ILE A 408 32.09 -12.08 -26.40
C ILE A 408 30.78 -12.56 -27.02
N PRO A 409 30.61 -13.84 -27.35
CA PRO A 409 31.59 -14.94 -27.20
C PRO A 409 32.89 -14.73 -27.95
N HIS A 410 34.01 -15.02 -27.29
CA HIS A 410 35.33 -14.90 -27.86
C HIS A 410 36.26 -16.02 -27.33
N ASN A 411 37.15 -16.53 -28.19
CA ASN A 411 38.17 -17.50 -27.79
C ASN A 411 39.46 -17.27 -28.55
N TRP A 412 40.57 -17.62 -27.95
CA TRP A 412 41.89 -17.49 -28.54
C TRP A 412 42.25 -18.61 -29.50
N ASP A 413 41.52 -19.73 -29.49
CA ASP A 413 41.68 -20.84 -30.42
C ASP A 413 41.41 -20.46 -31.86
N ASP A 414 40.54 -19.49 -32.10
CA ASP A 414 40.25 -18.94 -33.43
C ASP A 414 41.50 -18.30 -34.08
N TYR A 415 42.47 -17.86 -33.30
CA TYR A 415 43.71 -17.24 -33.78
C TYR A 415 44.89 -18.25 -33.79
N TYR A 416 45.03 -19.07 -32.77
CA TYR A 416 46.23 -19.83 -32.53
C TYR A 416 46.00 -21.34 -32.25
N GLY A 417 44.73 -21.73 -32.04
CA GLY A 417 44.37 -23.10 -31.68
C GLY A 417 44.13 -24.03 -32.87
N TYR A 418 43.28 -24.97 -32.65
CA TYR A 418 42.97 -26.18 -33.39
C TYR A 418 43.01 -26.09 -34.92
N ARG A 419 42.62 -25.00 -35.52
CA ARG A 419 42.54 -24.84 -36.98
C ARG A 419 43.66 -23.98 -37.57
N GLN A 420 44.43 -23.30 -36.73
CA GLN A 420 45.38 -22.30 -37.20
C GLN A 420 46.82 -22.74 -37.11
N LEU A 421 47.31 -23.14 -35.94
CA LEU A 421 48.71 -23.41 -35.69
C LEU A 421 49.00 -24.76 -35.09
N THR A 422 48.09 -25.36 -34.37
CA THR A 422 48.27 -26.60 -33.62
C THR A 422 47.11 -27.56 -33.87
N HIS A 423 47.36 -28.84 -33.65
CA HIS A 423 46.29 -29.82 -33.56
C HIS A 423 45.79 -29.84 -32.12
N GLY A 424 44.55 -29.35 -31.92
CA GLY A 424 43.93 -29.26 -30.61
C GLY A 424 43.70 -27.84 -30.14
N ASN A 425 43.19 -27.70 -28.91
CA ASN A 425 42.93 -26.42 -28.30
C ASN A 425 44.20 -25.71 -27.83
N LEU A 426 44.15 -24.41 -27.72
CA LEU A 426 45.23 -23.61 -27.17
C LEU A 426 45.26 -23.77 -25.64
N HIS A 427 46.35 -24.25 -25.08
CA HIS A 427 46.61 -24.31 -23.65
C HIS A 427 47.33 -23.06 -23.19
N GLY A 428 46.82 -22.41 -22.13
CA GLY A 428 47.41 -21.18 -21.65
C GLY A 428 46.46 -20.37 -20.74
N THR A 429 46.77 -19.08 -20.67
CA THR A 429 46.05 -18.12 -19.86
C THR A 429 45.77 -16.83 -20.65
N ALA A 430 44.53 -16.41 -20.62
CA ALA A 430 44.09 -15.13 -21.21
C ALA A 430 43.45 -14.26 -20.14
N ILE A 431 43.70 -12.95 -20.22
CA ILE A 431 43.04 -11.95 -19.41
C ILE A 431 41.96 -11.26 -20.24
N TYR A 432 40.82 -11.10 -19.67
CA TYR A 432 39.68 -10.29 -20.19
C TYR A 432 39.36 -9.19 -19.20
N GLU A 433 39.30 -7.96 -19.71
CA GLU A 433 39.01 -6.78 -18.92
C GLU A 433 37.86 -6.02 -19.54
N LYS A 434 36.89 -5.63 -18.70
CA LYS A 434 35.75 -4.83 -19.11
C LYS A 434 35.46 -3.74 -18.10
N THR A 435 35.21 -2.52 -18.62
CA THR A 435 34.63 -1.43 -17.85
C THR A 435 33.18 -1.26 -18.25
N PHE A 436 32.30 -1.10 -17.29
CA PHE A 436 30.87 -0.83 -17.49
C PHE A 436 30.36 0.15 -16.44
N THR A 437 29.30 0.88 -16.77
CA THR A 437 28.72 1.90 -15.90
C THR A 437 27.35 1.45 -15.42
N LEU A 438 27.09 1.63 -14.12
CA LEU A 438 25.77 1.49 -13.52
C LEU A 438 25.20 2.87 -13.22
N ASP A 439 24.02 3.17 -13.73
CA ASP A 439 23.28 4.38 -13.39
C ASP A 439 22.03 4.06 -12.56
N ASP A 440 21.55 5.08 -11.83
CA ASP A 440 20.37 4.96 -10.95
C ASP A 440 19.11 4.53 -11.69
N SER A 441 18.97 4.92 -12.96
CA SER A 441 17.74 4.66 -13.72
C SER A 441 17.61 3.21 -14.15
N GLN A 442 18.72 2.50 -14.31
CA GLN A 442 18.77 1.11 -14.78
C GLN A 442 18.67 0.09 -13.65
N PHE A 443 19.15 0.43 -12.45
CA PHE A 443 19.31 -0.52 -11.35
C PHE A 443 18.61 -0.15 -10.04
N LEU A 444 18.18 1.11 -9.85
CA LEU A 444 17.37 1.49 -8.72
C LEU A 444 15.88 1.33 -9.10
N ILE A 445 15.32 0.16 -8.88
CA ILE A 445 13.88 0.04 -8.74
C ILE A 445 13.55 0.64 -7.37
N SER A 446 13.22 1.94 -7.36
CA SER A 446 12.71 2.63 -6.20
C SER A 446 11.47 1.91 -5.67
N ASN A 447 11.39 1.74 -4.36
CA ASN A 447 10.25 1.28 -3.57
C ASN A 447 10.10 -0.23 -3.32
N SER A 448 11.14 -1.06 -3.38
CA SER A 448 11.06 -2.30 -2.62
C SER A 448 11.59 -2.06 -1.20
N SER A 449 10.83 -2.43 -0.18
CA SER A 449 11.28 -2.49 1.22
C SER A 449 12.37 -3.55 1.45
N PHE A 450 12.80 -4.25 0.40
CA PHE A 450 13.83 -5.29 0.39
C PHE A 450 15.01 -4.83 -0.44
N GLY A 451 16.22 -5.14 0.03
CA GLY A 451 17.47 -4.82 -0.66
C GLY A 451 17.55 -5.47 -2.05
N LYS A 452 18.27 -4.84 -2.98
CA LYS A 452 18.60 -5.43 -4.27
C LYS A 452 19.84 -6.29 -4.15
N ARG A 453 19.86 -7.41 -4.90
CA ARG A 453 21.03 -8.27 -5.03
C ARG A 453 21.47 -8.34 -6.48
N TYR A 454 22.77 -8.35 -6.70
CA TYR A 454 23.37 -8.31 -8.02
C TYR A 454 24.23 -9.57 -8.23
N PHE A 455 24.05 -10.19 -9.39
CA PHE A 455 24.72 -11.44 -9.73
C PHE A 455 25.40 -11.32 -11.09
N LEU A 456 26.69 -11.65 -11.16
CA LEU A 456 27.37 -11.92 -12.42
C LEU A 456 27.16 -13.39 -12.80
N ARG A 457 26.60 -13.59 -13.99
CA ARG A 457 26.42 -14.93 -14.57
C ARG A 457 27.27 -15.09 -15.81
N PHE A 458 28.18 -16.08 -15.76
CA PHE A 458 29.01 -16.52 -16.86
C PHE A 458 28.45 -17.84 -17.39
N GLU A 459 28.11 -17.94 -18.65
CA GLU A 459 27.55 -19.16 -19.23
C GLU A 459 28.61 -20.16 -19.70
N GLY A 460 29.86 -19.70 -19.90
CA GLY A 460 30.98 -20.54 -20.22
C GLY A 460 32.30 -19.80 -20.34
N VAL A 461 33.31 -20.26 -19.61
CA VAL A 461 34.70 -19.79 -19.67
C VAL A 461 35.61 -21.01 -19.64
N GLY A 462 36.46 -21.14 -20.61
CA GLY A 462 37.30 -22.34 -20.70
C GLY A 462 38.62 -22.20 -20.00
N THR A 463 38.95 -23.08 -19.14
CA THR A 463 38.26 -24.13 -18.35
C THR A 463 37.99 -23.62 -16.95
N TYR A 464 38.90 -22.79 -16.47
CA TYR A 464 38.80 -22.09 -15.19
C TYR A 464 38.66 -20.59 -15.39
N ALA A 465 37.90 -19.99 -14.52
CA ALA A 465 37.74 -18.54 -14.45
C ALA A 465 38.12 -18.02 -13.06
N THR A 466 39.07 -17.09 -12.97
CA THR A 466 39.30 -16.29 -11.78
C THR A 466 38.67 -14.93 -12.01
N ILE A 467 37.74 -14.51 -11.14
CA ILE A 467 36.93 -13.32 -11.34
C ILE A 467 37.31 -12.27 -10.31
N THR A 468 37.58 -11.04 -10.78
CA THR A 468 37.84 -9.87 -9.93
C THR A 468 36.94 -8.72 -10.36
N LEU A 469 36.19 -8.13 -9.42
CA LEU A 469 35.34 -6.96 -9.67
C LEU A 469 35.74 -5.83 -8.72
N ASN A 470 36.11 -4.69 -9.28
CA ASN A 470 36.55 -3.49 -8.51
C ASN A 470 37.69 -3.81 -7.51
N GLY A 471 38.53 -4.77 -7.81
CA GLY A 471 39.65 -5.20 -6.95
C GLY A 471 39.29 -6.28 -5.93
N LYS A 472 38.01 -6.62 -5.77
CA LYS A 472 37.56 -7.76 -4.93
C LYS A 472 37.70 -9.06 -5.71
N ASP A 473 38.43 -10.01 -5.16
CA ASP A 473 38.60 -11.34 -5.73
C ASP A 473 37.44 -12.27 -5.33
N PHE A 474 36.86 -12.93 -6.31
CA PHE A 474 35.78 -13.92 -6.15
C PHE A 474 36.28 -15.36 -6.28
N GLY A 475 37.58 -15.56 -6.45
CA GLY A 475 38.20 -16.87 -6.51
C GLY A 475 38.27 -17.46 -7.92
N ARG A 476 38.88 -18.63 -7.98
CA ARG A 476 39.07 -19.46 -9.19
C ARG A 476 38.02 -20.56 -9.25
N HIS A 477 37.26 -20.61 -10.32
CA HIS A 477 36.12 -21.51 -10.50
C HIS A 477 36.32 -22.43 -11.70
N PRO A 478 36.00 -23.72 -11.58
CA PRO A 478 35.99 -24.66 -12.70
C PRO A 478 34.65 -24.45 -13.47
N VAL A 479 34.65 -23.58 -14.45
CA VAL A 479 33.46 -23.22 -15.21
C VAL A 479 33.23 -24.13 -16.40
N GLY A 480 34.22 -24.24 -17.27
CA GLY A 480 34.09 -24.98 -18.51
C GLY A 480 32.82 -24.55 -19.26
N ARG A 481 31.97 -25.54 -19.56
CA ARG A 481 30.67 -25.32 -20.23
C ARG A 481 29.50 -25.11 -19.28
N THR A 482 29.75 -25.08 -17.98
CA THR A 482 28.71 -24.88 -16.96
C THR A 482 28.52 -23.41 -16.65
N THR A 483 27.34 -23.06 -16.19
CA THR A 483 27.02 -21.68 -15.76
C THR A 483 27.60 -21.42 -14.37
N LEU A 484 28.34 -20.31 -14.22
CA LEU A 484 28.80 -19.77 -12.95
C LEU A 484 27.95 -18.54 -12.60
N THR A 485 27.40 -18.52 -11.41
CA THR A 485 26.69 -17.35 -10.87
C THR A 485 27.35 -16.87 -9.58
N LEU A 486 27.80 -15.62 -9.53
CA LEU A 486 28.48 -15.01 -8.40
C LEU A 486 27.63 -13.86 -7.84
N ASP A 487 27.41 -13.85 -6.54
CA ASP A 487 26.83 -12.68 -5.86
C ASP A 487 27.89 -11.59 -5.74
N VAL A 488 27.67 -10.49 -6.43
CA VAL A 488 28.60 -9.35 -6.50
C VAL A 488 28.05 -8.09 -5.83
N THR A 489 26.96 -8.21 -5.07
CA THR A 489 26.24 -7.10 -4.45
C THR A 489 27.18 -6.15 -3.71
N ASP A 490 28.07 -6.66 -2.87
CA ASP A 490 28.98 -5.86 -2.05
C ASP A 490 30.20 -5.30 -2.81
N ALA A 491 30.41 -5.71 -4.06
CA ALA A 491 31.55 -5.26 -4.87
C ALA A 491 31.16 -4.24 -5.94
N LEU A 492 29.87 -4.15 -6.27
CA LEU A 492 29.35 -3.17 -7.23
C LEU A 492 29.23 -1.79 -6.61
N LYS A 493 29.38 -0.77 -7.45
CA LYS A 493 29.17 0.64 -7.09
C LYS A 493 28.44 1.37 -8.20
N LEU A 494 27.77 2.46 -7.86
CA LEU A 494 27.25 3.40 -8.85
C LEU A 494 28.40 4.03 -9.64
N GLY A 495 28.15 4.29 -10.91
CA GLY A 495 29.17 4.78 -11.84
C GLY A 495 30.01 3.64 -12.44
N GLU A 496 31.28 3.90 -12.65
CA GLU A 496 32.18 2.99 -13.34
C GLU A 496 32.58 1.79 -12.49
N ASN A 497 32.47 0.58 -13.08
CA ASN A 497 32.88 -0.70 -12.52
C ASN A 497 33.87 -1.38 -13.45
N LYS A 498 34.90 -2.00 -12.88
CA LYS A 498 35.94 -2.74 -13.61
C LYS A 498 35.88 -4.23 -13.29
N LEU A 499 35.58 -5.04 -14.29
CA LEU A 499 35.56 -6.51 -14.25
C LEU A 499 36.78 -7.07 -14.94
N VAL A 500 37.49 -7.99 -14.25
CA VAL A 500 38.62 -8.70 -14.80
C VAL A 500 38.37 -10.21 -14.67
N VAL A 501 38.53 -10.92 -15.77
CA VAL A 501 38.42 -12.38 -15.85
C VAL A 501 39.73 -12.96 -16.35
N LYS A 502 40.36 -13.80 -15.54
CA LYS A 502 41.47 -14.63 -15.95
C LYS A 502 40.92 -15.98 -16.39
N ALA A 503 40.94 -16.25 -17.68
CA ALA A 503 40.54 -17.53 -18.26
C ALA A 503 41.78 -18.43 -18.39
N GLU A 504 41.72 -19.65 -17.88
CA GLU A 504 42.84 -20.64 -17.90
C GLU A 504 42.36 -21.92 -18.53
N HIS A 505 43.12 -22.40 -19.50
CA HIS A 505 42.94 -23.70 -20.12
C HIS A 505 44.27 -24.50 -20.03
N PRO A 506 44.50 -25.23 -18.91
CA PRO A 506 45.72 -25.99 -18.71
C PRO A 506 45.75 -27.27 -19.58
N GLU A 507 46.93 -27.78 -19.91
CA GLU A 507 47.09 -29.09 -20.60
C GLU A 507 46.52 -30.25 -19.78
N MET A 508 46.69 -30.18 -18.45
CA MET A 508 46.23 -31.22 -17.53
C MET A 508 45.31 -30.65 -16.47
N ILE A 509 44.18 -31.31 -16.26
CA ILE A 509 43.19 -30.97 -15.25
C ILE A 509 43.25 -32.05 -14.16
N ALA A 510 43.96 -31.77 -13.08
CA ALA A 510 44.15 -32.71 -11.99
C ALA A 510 43.18 -32.56 -10.84
N ASP A 511 42.54 -31.39 -10.73
CA ASP A 511 41.67 -31.00 -9.63
C ASP A 511 40.15 -31.13 -9.93
N MET A 512 39.84 -31.70 -11.09
CA MET A 512 38.47 -32.07 -11.47
C MET A 512 38.35 -33.59 -11.66
N PRO A 513 38.00 -34.37 -10.64
CA PRO A 513 38.02 -35.84 -10.71
C PRO A 513 37.00 -36.42 -11.69
N TRP A 514 36.04 -35.67 -12.14
CA TRP A 514 35.09 -36.08 -13.20
C TRP A 514 35.63 -35.91 -14.62
N VAL A 515 36.75 -35.23 -14.79
CA VAL A 515 37.42 -35.13 -16.08
C VAL A 515 38.24 -36.40 -16.32
N CYS A 516 37.81 -37.23 -17.28
CA CYS A 516 38.42 -38.50 -17.56
C CYS A 516 39.86 -38.32 -18.07
N GLY A 517 40.82 -38.97 -17.41
CA GLY A 517 42.22 -38.94 -17.81
C GLY A 517 43.00 -37.68 -17.47
N GLY A 518 42.39 -36.70 -16.82
CA GLY A 518 43.04 -35.45 -16.42
C GLY A 518 43.45 -34.52 -17.55
N CYS A 519 43.10 -34.82 -18.80
CA CYS A 519 43.40 -33.94 -19.93
C CYS A 519 42.24 -33.03 -20.31
N SER A 520 42.56 -31.82 -20.72
CA SER A 520 41.60 -30.87 -21.19
C SER A 520 41.23 -31.15 -22.64
N SER A 521 40.32 -32.09 -22.84
CA SER A 521 39.39 -32.12 -23.95
C SER A 521 39.76 -32.64 -25.31
N GLU A 522 41.00 -32.60 -25.76
CA GLU A 522 41.31 -33.06 -27.13
C GLU A 522 41.19 -34.55 -27.27
N TRP A 523 41.39 -35.25 -26.18
CA TRP A 523 41.36 -36.69 -26.06
C TRP A 523 40.23 -37.22 -25.19
N GLY A 524 39.45 -36.28 -24.60
CA GLY A 524 38.31 -36.61 -23.75
C GLY A 524 37.09 -36.92 -24.58
N PHE A 525 36.52 -38.08 -24.39
CA PHE A 525 35.38 -38.55 -25.19
C PHE A 525 34.04 -37.93 -24.86
N SER A 526 33.90 -37.19 -23.75
CA SER A 526 32.60 -36.78 -23.27
C SER A 526 32.35 -35.26 -23.25
N GLU A 527 33.38 -34.45 -23.11
CA GLU A 527 33.16 -33.03 -22.86
C GLU A 527 33.35 -32.15 -24.09
N GLY A 528 33.94 -32.66 -25.15
CA GLY A 528 34.26 -31.93 -26.36
C GLY A 528 35.23 -30.77 -26.10
N SER A 529 35.57 -30.04 -27.14
CA SER A 529 36.53 -28.95 -27.08
C SER A 529 36.07 -27.82 -26.14
N GLN A 530 36.96 -27.37 -25.26
CA GLN A 530 36.77 -26.20 -24.40
C GLN A 530 37.77 -25.11 -24.81
N PRO A 531 37.34 -24.13 -25.61
CA PRO A 531 38.24 -23.10 -26.12
C PRO A 531 38.76 -22.19 -25.01
N LEU A 532 40.00 -21.72 -25.12
CA LEU A 532 40.56 -20.73 -24.19
C LEU A 532 39.90 -19.38 -24.39
N GLY A 533 39.04 -18.96 -23.43
CA GLY A 533 38.38 -17.66 -23.48
C GLY A 533 37.01 -17.68 -22.83
N ILE A 534 36.32 -16.55 -22.99
CA ILE A 534 34.89 -16.38 -22.59
C ILE A 534 34.05 -16.70 -23.83
N PHE A 535 33.69 -17.95 -24.00
CA PHE A 535 33.07 -18.44 -25.25
C PHE A 535 31.54 -18.54 -25.19
N ARG A 536 30.90 -17.99 -24.12
CA ARG A 536 29.47 -17.83 -23.96
C ARG A 536 29.16 -16.48 -23.29
N PRO A 537 27.90 -16.01 -23.34
CA PRO A 537 27.49 -14.72 -22.78
C PRO A 537 27.86 -14.50 -21.32
N VAL A 538 28.07 -13.23 -20.97
CA VAL A 538 28.19 -12.74 -19.59
C VAL A 538 27.13 -11.70 -19.34
N VAL A 539 26.36 -11.86 -18.26
CA VAL A 539 25.31 -10.94 -17.88
C VAL A 539 25.45 -10.52 -16.41
N LEU A 540 25.05 -9.28 -16.14
CA LEU A 540 24.79 -8.79 -14.80
C LEU A 540 23.29 -8.81 -14.55
N GLU A 541 22.83 -9.53 -13.53
CA GLU A 541 21.43 -9.60 -13.13
C GLU A 541 21.22 -8.83 -11.83
N ALA A 542 20.19 -7.96 -11.79
CA ALA A 542 19.68 -7.39 -10.56
C ALA A 542 18.35 -8.07 -10.20
N THR A 543 18.20 -8.51 -8.96
CA THR A 543 17.00 -9.19 -8.47
C THR A 543 16.60 -8.64 -7.10
N ASP A 544 15.41 -8.98 -6.63
CA ASP A 544 15.06 -8.82 -5.23
C ASP A 544 15.88 -9.80 -4.36
N GLU A 545 15.84 -9.61 -3.03
CA GLU A 545 16.53 -10.46 -2.07
C GLU A 545 16.08 -11.92 -2.17
N ILE A 546 14.78 -12.12 -2.42
CA ILE A 546 14.21 -13.46 -2.67
C ILE A 546 14.13 -13.67 -4.19
N ARG A 547 14.80 -14.70 -4.67
CA ARG A 547 14.82 -15.08 -6.08
C ARG A 547 14.82 -16.59 -6.27
N ILE A 548 14.41 -17.04 -7.44
CA ILE A 548 14.70 -18.39 -7.91
C ILE A 548 16.05 -18.34 -8.64
N GLU A 549 16.99 -19.16 -8.22
CA GLU A 549 18.30 -19.27 -8.86
C GLU A 549 18.18 -19.84 -10.29
N PRO A 550 19.16 -19.56 -11.16
CA PRO A 550 19.23 -20.25 -12.44
C PRO A 550 19.19 -21.78 -12.23
N PHE A 551 18.35 -22.46 -13.00
CA PHE A 551 18.07 -23.90 -12.87
C PHE A 551 17.45 -24.33 -11.53
N GLY A 552 16.94 -23.40 -10.70
CA GLY A 552 16.32 -23.69 -9.40
C GLY A 552 14.89 -24.21 -9.49
N VAL A 553 14.28 -24.29 -10.68
CA VAL A 553 12.94 -24.85 -10.88
C VAL A 553 13.09 -26.28 -11.40
N HIS A 554 12.58 -27.23 -10.63
CA HIS A 554 12.50 -28.62 -11.02
C HIS A 554 11.05 -29.00 -11.23
N ILE A 555 10.73 -29.54 -12.41
CA ILE A 555 9.38 -29.98 -12.77
C ILE A 555 9.43 -31.47 -13.06
N TRP A 556 8.58 -32.24 -12.44
CA TRP A 556 8.39 -33.66 -12.73
C TRP A 556 6.89 -33.99 -12.78
N ASN A 557 6.55 -34.98 -13.60
CA ASN A 557 5.18 -35.51 -13.65
C ASN A 557 5.01 -36.57 -12.55
N ASP A 558 3.84 -36.55 -11.93
CA ASP A 558 3.37 -37.64 -11.09
C ASP A 558 2.36 -38.49 -11.91
N ASP A 559 2.84 -39.57 -12.47
CA ASP A 559 2.04 -40.47 -13.30
C ASP A 559 0.86 -41.09 -12.55
N LYS A 560 0.89 -41.12 -11.20
CA LYS A 560 -0.20 -41.62 -10.36
C LYS A 560 -1.31 -40.58 -10.17
N ALA A 561 -0.98 -39.31 -10.25
CA ALA A 561 -1.95 -38.22 -10.09
C ALA A 561 -2.65 -37.84 -11.41
N GLY A 562 -2.17 -38.31 -12.54
CA GLY A 562 -2.75 -37.99 -13.86
C GLY A 562 -2.64 -36.52 -14.24
N THR A 563 -1.65 -35.81 -13.69
CA THR A 563 -1.38 -34.38 -13.94
C THR A 563 -0.05 -34.19 -14.65
#